data_70fd375ebc511ac1bb70ef7f56219067
#
_entry.id   70fd375ebc511ac1bb70ef7f56219067
#
_cell.length_a   1.000
_cell.length_b   1.000
_cell.length_c   1.000
_cell.angle_alpha   90.00
_cell.angle_beta   90.00
_cell.angle_gamma   90.00
#
_symmetry.space_group_name_H-M   'P 1'
#
loop_
_entity.id
_entity.type
_entity.pdbx_description
1 polymer ?
#
loop_
_entity_poly.entity_id
_entity_poly.type
_entity_poly.pdbx_seq_one_letter_code
_entity_poly.pdbx_strand_id
1 'polypeptide(L)'
;MDSPWSRLRSSGMALVVLIGIAVIPAVYAAVLTSANFDPPGNLDRVPAAIVNSDRPVRSAAEGGEEIWLGEQLTNEMLEDGGENSSFDWRLMADADARAALEDGEIYVLPTIPPDFSADAISTASDDPSAATAGILTITTNDSTNLVVGNIAANVAAEVSAGLR
;
A
#
# COMPACT_ATOMS: atom_id res chain seq x y z
N MET A 1 -5.19 40.13 51.85
CA MET A 1 -4.19 39.37 51.11
C MET A 1 -4.80 39.01 49.79
N ASP A 2 -4.56 39.81 48.74
CA ASP A 2 -5.10 39.53 47.41
C ASP A 2 -4.31 38.38 46.83
N SER A 3 -5.04 37.34 46.45
CA SER A 3 -4.45 36.14 45.87
C SER A 3 -3.79 36.49 44.54
N PRO A 4 -2.60 35.94 44.20
CA PRO A 4 -1.92 36.20 42.92
C PRO A 4 -2.80 35.88 41.71
N TRP A 5 -3.79 35.01 41.88
CA TRP A 5 -4.76 34.63 40.83
C TRP A 5 -5.76 35.75 40.49
N SER A 6 -6.09 36.64 41.46
CA SER A 6 -7.00 37.77 41.17
C SER A 6 -6.37 38.84 40.28
N ARG A 7 -5.05 39.02 40.37
CA ARG A 7 -4.29 39.98 39.54
C ARG A 7 -4.10 39.46 38.11
N LEU A 8 -3.95 38.13 37.92
CA LEU A 8 -3.89 37.51 36.58
C LEU A 8 -5.21 37.67 35.83
N ARG A 9 -6.36 37.54 36.51
CA ARG A 9 -7.68 37.68 35.87
C ARG A 9 -8.04 39.12 35.52
N SER A 10 -7.45 40.11 36.17
CA SER A 10 -7.71 41.54 35.91
C SER A 10 -6.82 42.12 34.79
N SER A 11 -5.77 41.41 34.37
CA SER A 11 -4.89 41.85 33.31
C SER A 11 -5.31 41.18 31.99
N GLY A 12 -5.92 41.94 31.07
CA GLY A 12 -6.32 41.43 29.76
C GLY A 12 -5.14 40.84 28.95
N MET A 13 -3.93 41.36 29.15
CA MET A 13 -2.71 40.88 28.51
C MET A 13 -2.29 39.49 29.05
N ALA A 14 -2.43 39.27 30.37
CA ALA A 14 -2.13 37.95 30.96
C ALA A 14 -3.12 36.88 30.49
N LEU A 15 -4.38 37.24 30.28
CA LEU A 15 -5.39 36.35 29.73
C LEU A 15 -5.06 35.94 28.27
N VAL A 16 -4.65 36.91 27.45
CA VAL A 16 -4.25 36.67 26.03
C VAL A 16 -3.05 35.73 25.97
N VAL A 17 -2.04 35.94 26.83
CA VAL A 17 -0.86 35.05 26.88
C VAL A 17 -1.25 33.63 27.32
N LEU A 18 -2.12 33.48 28.31
CA LEU A 18 -2.60 32.19 28.81
C LEU A 18 -3.39 31.44 27.72
N ILE A 19 -4.25 32.14 27.00
CA ILE A 19 -4.99 31.57 25.86
C ILE A 19 -4.01 31.16 24.78
N GLY A 20 -3.02 31.98 24.42
CA GLY A 20 -2.02 31.66 23.42
C GLY A 20 -1.22 30.38 23.75
N ILE A 21 -0.79 30.25 25.02
CA ILE A 21 -0.05 29.08 25.50
C ILE A 21 -0.93 27.80 25.42
N ALA A 22 -2.22 27.90 25.60
CA ALA A 22 -3.14 26.77 25.54
C ALA A 22 -3.56 26.44 24.08
N VAL A 23 -3.83 27.46 23.28
CA VAL A 23 -4.37 27.30 21.92
C VAL A 23 -3.31 26.80 20.95
N ILE A 24 -2.07 27.29 21.02
CA ILE A 24 -1.01 26.87 20.10
C ILE A 24 -0.74 25.36 20.17
N PRO A 25 -0.50 24.74 21.34
CA PRO A 25 -0.33 23.29 21.43
C PRO A 25 -1.59 22.50 21.04
N ALA A 26 -2.78 23.04 21.36
CA ALA A 26 -4.05 22.39 21.02
C ALA A 26 -4.27 22.35 19.49
N VAL A 27 -4.01 23.44 18.79
CA VAL A 27 -4.08 23.50 17.33
C VAL A 27 -3.02 22.56 16.71
N TYR A 28 -1.81 22.59 17.22
CA TYR A 28 -0.75 21.68 16.75
C TYR A 28 -1.12 20.22 16.96
N ALA A 29 -1.62 19.87 18.13
CA ALA A 29 -2.10 18.51 18.43
C ALA A 29 -3.29 18.12 17.52
N ALA A 30 -4.23 19.03 17.29
CA ALA A 30 -5.37 18.78 16.42
C ALA A 30 -4.93 18.53 14.98
N VAL A 31 -3.99 19.32 14.44
CA VAL A 31 -3.44 19.15 13.09
C VAL A 31 -2.69 17.81 12.97
N LEU A 32 -1.82 17.50 13.94
CA LEU A 32 -1.10 16.22 13.92
C LEU A 32 -2.03 15.02 14.07
N THR A 33 -3.03 15.13 14.96
CA THR A 33 -4.02 14.05 15.13
C THR A 33 -4.87 13.89 13.88
N SER A 34 -5.32 14.99 13.27
CA SER A 34 -6.10 14.96 12.03
C SER A 34 -5.31 14.33 10.87
N ALA A 35 -4.02 14.67 10.75
CA ALA A 35 -3.14 14.11 9.72
C ALA A 35 -2.89 12.59 9.89
N ASN A 36 -3.02 12.08 11.13
CA ASN A 36 -2.80 10.67 11.46
C ASN A 36 -4.07 9.92 11.85
N PHE A 37 -5.25 10.57 11.76
CA PHE A 37 -6.48 10.02 12.33
C PHE A 37 -7.06 8.85 11.54
N ASP A 38 -6.79 8.78 10.25
CA ASP A 38 -7.21 7.65 9.40
C ASP A 38 -6.21 7.44 8.26
N PRO A 39 -5.00 6.90 8.55
CA PRO A 39 -4.06 6.55 7.49
C PRO A 39 -4.66 5.57 6.46
N PRO A 40 -5.41 4.51 6.88
CA PRO A 40 -6.03 3.60 5.94
C PRO A 40 -7.08 4.27 5.02
N GLY A 41 -7.89 5.18 5.55
CA GLY A 41 -8.93 5.86 4.78
C GLY A 41 -8.42 6.92 3.78
N ASN A 42 -7.12 7.26 3.82
CA ASN A 42 -6.48 8.16 2.87
C ASN A 42 -5.52 7.45 1.90
N LEU A 43 -5.50 6.12 1.91
CA LEU A 43 -4.63 5.31 1.05
C LEU A 43 -5.19 5.11 -0.37
N ASP A 44 -6.46 5.42 -0.60
CA ASP A 44 -7.12 5.40 -1.91
C ASP A 44 -6.46 6.30 -2.96
N ARG A 45 -5.39 6.98 -2.57
CA ARG A 45 -4.61 7.88 -3.42
C ARG A 45 -3.12 7.55 -3.47
N VAL A 46 -2.69 6.42 -2.91
CA VAL A 46 -1.28 6.02 -2.99
C VAL A 46 -0.98 5.50 -4.39
N PRO A 47 -0.19 6.20 -5.20
CA PRO A 47 0.17 5.73 -6.53
C PRO A 47 0.94 4.41 -6.45
N ALA A 48 0.50 3.41 -7.20
CA ALA A 48 1.12 2.11 -7.28
C ALA A 48 1.14 1.61 -8.72
N ALA A 49 2.13 0.80 -9.08
CA ALA A 49 2.17 0.19 -10.40
C ALA A 49 2.29 -1.32 -10.29
N ILE A 50 1.80 -2.01 -11.30
CA ILE A 50 1.92 -3.46 -11.47
C ILE A 50 2.74 -3.72 -12.72
N VAL A 51 3.72 -4.60 -12.61
CA VAL A 51 4.44 -5.16 -13.75
C VAL A 51 4.05 -6.62 -13.91
N ASN A 52 3.42 -6.94 -15.03
CA ASN A 52 3.07 -8.31 -15.36
C ASN A 52 3.98 -8.81 -16.50
N SER A 53 4.83 -9.79 -16.18
CA SER A 53 5.69 -10.48 -17.14
C SER A 53 5.27 -11.94 -17.34
N ASP A 54 4.18 -12.37 -16.71
CA ASP A 54 3.70 -13.74 -16.75
C ASP A 54 3.39 -14.21 -18.16
N ARG A 55 3.54 -15.52 -18.36
CA ARG A 55 3.24 -16.20 -19.60
C ARG A 55 2.16 -17.23 -19.38
N PRO A 56 1.23 -17.36 -20.35
CA PRO A 56 0.16 -18.35 -20.23
C PRO A 56 0.73 -19.77 -20.22
N VAL A 57 0.08 -20.62 -19.46
CA VAL A 57 0.39 -22.05 -19.42
C VAL A 57 -0.80 -22.85 -19.92
N ARG A 58 -0.54 -23.89 -20.71
CA ARG A 58 -1.58 -24.83 -21.12
C ARG A 58 -1.83 -25.85 -20.04
N SER A 59 -3.10 -26.03 -19.69
CA SER A 59 -3.52 -27.13 -18.83
C SER A 59 -3.11 -28.48 -19.44
N ALA A 60 -2.65 -29.41 -18.61
CA ALA A 60 -2.33 -30.79 -19.03
C ALA A 60 -3.58 -31.62 -19.37
N ALA A 61 -4.78 -31.11 -19.10
CA ALA A 61 -6.02 -31.79 -19.46
C ALA A 61 -6.24 -31.85 -20.98
N GLU A 62 -6.92 -32.90 -21.45
CA GLU A 62 -7.30 -33.02 -22.87
C GLU A 62 -8.12 -31.81 -23.29
N GLY A 63 -7.59 -31.08 -24.32
CA GLY A 63 -8.21 -29.82 -24.77
C GLY A 63 -7.55 -28.55 -24.26
N GLY A 64 -6.52 -28.68 -23.46
CA GLY A 64 -5.60 -27.68 -22.86
C GLY A 64 -5.99 -26.21 -23.00
N GLU A 65 -6.83 -25.71 -22.11
CA GLU A 65 -7.14 -24.29 -22.01
C GLU A 65 -5.89 -23.51 -21.58
N GLU A 66 -5.66 -22.35 -22.16
CA GLU A 66 -4.60 -21.45 -21.73
C GLU A 66 -5.02 -20.77 -20.43
N ILE A 67 -4.17 -20.85 -19.42
CA ILE A 67 -4.37 -20.30 -18.09
C ILE A 67 -3.47 -19.08 -17.92
N TRP A 68 -4.05 -17.96 -17.56
CA TRP A 68 -3.43 -16.63 -17.46
C TRP A 68 -3.58 -16.09 -16.03
N LEU A 69 -2.98 -16.75 -15.03
CA LEU A 69 -3.16 -16.34 -13.64
C LEU A 69 -2.57 -14.98 -13.34
N GLY A 70 -1.44 -14.62 -13.96
CA GLY A 70 -0.85 -13.30 -13.80
C GLY A 70 -1.71 -12.19 -14.39
N GLU A 71 -2.42 -12.44 -15.50
CA GLU A 71 -3.38 -11.49 -16.06
C GLU A 71 -4.62 -11.38 -15.19
N GLN A 72 -5.14 -12.49 -14.67
CA GLN A 72 -6.27 -12.48 -13.74
C GLN A 72 -5.95 -11.67 -12.49
N LEU A 73 -4.80 -11.92 -11.87
CA LEU A 73 -4.34 -11.17 -10.71
C LEU A 73 -4.17 -9.68 -11.01
N THR A 74 -3.60 -9.35 -12.18
CA THR A 74 -3.44 -7.95 -12.62
C THR A 74 -4.79 -7.25 -12.75
N ASN A 75 -5.76 -7.90 -13.39
CA ASN A 75 -7.09 -7.35 -13.59
C ASN A 75 -7.82 -7.17 -12.25
N GLU A 76 -7.72 -8.13 -11.35
CA GLU A 76 -8.29 -8.07 -10.01
C GLU A 76 -7.73 -6.88 -9.22
N MET A 77 -6.40 -6.68 -9.25
CA MET A 77 -5.77 -5.52 -8.60
C MET A 77 -6.19 -4.18 -9.23
N LEU A 78 -6.34 -4.12 -10.56
CA LEU A 78 -6.79 -2.91 -11.25
C LEU A 78 -8.27 -2.60 -10.99
N GLU A 79 -9.12 -3.63 -10.85
CA GLU A 79 -10.55 -3.50 -10.55
C GLU A 79 -10.77 -3.12 -9.09
N ASP A 80 -10.01 -3.69 -8.15
CA ASP A 80 -10.01 -3.32 -6.74
C ASP A 80 -9.51 -1.88 -6.49
N GLY A 81 -8.83 -1.28 -7.46
CA GLY A 81 -8.46 0.14 -7.48
C GLY A 81 -9.65 1.11 -7.48
N GLY A 82 -10.91 0.61 -7.39
CA GLY A 82 -12.14 1.38 -7.25
C GLY A 82 -12.33 2.04 -5.88
N GLU A 83 -13.58 2.35 -5.54
CA GLU A 83 -13.98 3.21 -4.40
C GLU A 83 -13.47 2.77 -3.00
N ASN A 84 -12.97 1.54 -2.83
CA ASN A 84 -12.49 1.01 -1.55
C ASN A 84 -11.00 0.62 -1.56
N SER A 85 -10.26 0.86 -2.64
CA SER A 85 -8.85 0.51 -2.71
C SER A 85 -7.98 1.50 -1.97
N SER A 86 -6.99 0.97 -1.27
CA SER A 86 -5.92 1.75 -0.65
C SER A 86 -4.88 2.30 -1.65
N PHE A 87 -4.96 1.89 -2.93
CA PHE A 87 -3.96 2.22 -3.96
C PHE A 87 -4.60 2.61 -5.29
N ASP A 88 -3.96 3.56 -5.99
CA ASP A 88 -4.23 3.89 -7.39
C ASP A 88 -3.31 3.04 -8.28
N TRP A 89 -3.81 1.85 -8.65
CA TRP A 89 -3.05 0.87 -9.43
C TRP A 89 -2.96 1.24 -10.91
N ARG A 90 -1.76 1.10 -11.49
CA ARG A 90 -1.50 1.29 -12.92
C ARG A 90 -0.66 0.16 -13.47
N LEU A 91 -1.04 -0.39 -14.61
CA LEU A 91 -0.19 -1.35 -15.33
C LEU A 91 0.91 -0.57 -16.05
N MET A 92 2.17 -0.92 -15.79
CA MET A 92 3.34 -0.27 -16.39
C MET A 92 4.34 -1.29 -16.92
N ALA A 93 5.19 -0.87 -17.87
CA ALA A 93 6.35 -1.66 -18.29
C ALA A 93 7.43 -1.65 -17.18
N ASP A 94 8.23 -2.72 -17.07
CA ASP A 94 9.20 -2.89 -15.96
C ASP A 94 10.18 -1.71 -15.84
N ALA A 95 10.73 -1.23 -16.96
CA ALA A 95 11.67 -0.12 -16.94
C ALA A 95 11.05 1.19 -16.47
N ASP A 96 9.82 1.48 -16.92
CA ASP A 96 9.10 2.71 -16.57
C ASP A 96 8.65 2.66 -15.11
N ALA A 97 8.18 1.51 -14.65
CA ALA A 97 7.75 1.31 -13.26
C ALA A 97 8.91 1.46 -12.27
N ARG A 98 10.10 0.94 -12.61
CA ARG A 98 11.30 1.13 -11.77
C ARG A 98 11.74 2.58 -11.71
N ALA A 99 11.75 3.29 -12.84
CA ALA A 99 12.06 4.71 -12.87
C ALA A 99 11.06 5.51 -12.03
N ALA A 100 9.76 5.26 -12.19
CA ALA A 100 8.72 5.91 -11.40
C ALA A 100 8.83 5.62 -9.89
N LEU A 101 9.28 4.41 -9.51
CA LEU A 101 9.54 4.06 -8.12
C LEU A 101 10.76 4.81 -7.56
N GLU A 102 11.86 4.90 -8.33
CA GLU A 102 13.06 5.64 -7.94
C GLU A 102 12.78 7.15 -7.82
N ASP A 103 12.00 7.71 -8.73
CA ASP A 103 11.60 9.12 -8.73
C ASP A 103 10.53 9.45 -7.67
N GLY A 104 9.95 8.44 -7.01
CA GLY A 104 8.92 8.62 -5.99
C GLY A 104 7.54 8.97 -6.56
N GLU A 105 7.31 8.72 -7.85
CA GLU A 105 6.00 8.86 -8.51
C GLU A 105 5.04 7.73 -8.12
N ILE A 106 5.57 6.56 -7.80
CA ILE A 106 4.85 5.43 -7.21
C ILE A 106 5.58 4.96 -5.94
N TYR A 107 4.85 4.29 -5.06
CA TYR A 107 5.38 3.83 -3.77
C TYR A 107 5.43 2.30 -3.64
N VAL A 108 4.65 1.60 -4.43
CA VAL A 108 4.51 0.14 -4.39
C VAL A 108 4.56 -0.41 -5.80
N LEU A 109 5.39 -1.43 -6.00
CA LEU A 109 5.60 -2.09 -7.29
C LEU A 109 5.60 -3.61 -7.13
N PRO A 110 4.43 -4.28 -7.22
CA PRO A 110 4.36 -5.71 -7.42
C PRO A 110 4.82 -6.08 -8.85
N THR A 111 5.67 -7.09 -8.91
CA THR A 111 6.18 -7.66 -10.17
C THR A 111 5.81 -9.12 -10.23
N ILE A 112 5.03 -9.49 -11.25
CA ILE A 112 4.62 -10.86 -11.54
C ILE A 112 5.67 -11.46 -12.50
N PRO A 113 6.40 -12.51 -12.08
CA PRO A 113 7.47 -13.11 -12.90
C PRO A 113 6.92 -13.90 -14.10
N PRO A 114 7.79 -14.19 -15.10
CA PRO A 114 7.36 -14.88 -16.32
C PRO A 114 6.81 -16.29 -16.13
N ASP A 115 7.16 -16.94 -15.04
CA ASP A 115 6.81 -18.34 -14.77
C ASP A 115 5.71 -18.46 -13.70
N PHE A 116 5.07 -17.34 -13.33
CA PHE A 116 4.08 -17.30 -12.24
C PHE A 116 2.93 -18.28 -12.44
N SER A 117 2.30 -18.28 -13.62
CA SER A 117 1.21 -19.23 -13.94
C SER A 117 1.71 -20.68 -13.95
N ALA A 118 2.92 -20.93 -14.44
CA ALA A 118 3.51 -22.27 -14.47
C ALA A 118 3.76 -22.80 -13.06
N ASP A 119 4.35 -21.99 -12.21
CA ASP A 119 4.65 -22.34 -10.83
C ASP A 119 3.37 -22.55 -10.03
N ALA A 120 2.41 -21.65 -10.14
CA ALA A 120 1.13 -21.77 -9.43
C ALA A 120 0.37 -23.05 -9.80
N ILE A 121 0.34 -23.42 -11.08
CA ILE A 121 -0.33 -24.65 -11.54
C ILE A 121 0.45 -25.91 -11.14
N SER A 122 1.77 -25.83 -11.03
CA SER A 122 2.60 -26.97 -10.64
C SER A 122 2.19 -27.56 -9.29
N THR A 123 1.63 -26.75 -8.40
CA THR A 123 1.13 -27.21 -7.09
C THR A 123 -0.10 -28.12 -7.19
N ALA A 124 -0.84 -28.05 -8.30
CA ALA A 124 -2.01 -28.90 -8.59
C ALA A 124 -1.64 -30.14 -9.41
N SER A 125 -0.35 -30.38 -9.68
CA SER A 125 0.13 -31.58 -10.39
C SER A 125 0.10 -32.81 -9.50
N ASP A 126 0.01 -34.00 -10.14
CA ASP A 126 0.03 -35.28 -9.42
C ASP A 126 1.41 -35.60 -8.80
N ASP A 127 2.45 -34.82 -9.14
CA ASP A 127 3.80 -34.96 -8.58
C ASP A 127 4.12 -33.85 -7.57
N PRO A 128 3.98 -34.10 -6.26
CA PRO A 128 4.28 -33.10 -5.22
C PRO A 128 5.75 -32.65 -5.20
N SER A 129 6.66 -33.44 -5.80
CA SER A 129 8.09 -33.09 -5.84
C SER A 129 8.42 -32.02 -6.88
N ALA A 130 7.53 -31.81 -7.85
CA ALA A 130 7.63 -30.78 -8.87
C ALA A 130 6.90 -29.49 -8.52
N ALA A 131 6.21 -29.46 -7.38
CA ALA A 131 5.43 -28.30 -6.96
C ALA A 131 6.33 -27.10 -6.63
N THR A 132 6.14 -25.99 -7.33
CA THR A 132 6.81 -24.72 -7.11
C THR A 132 5.75 -23.67 -6.75
N ALA A 133 6.01 -22.82 -5.78
CA ALA A 133 5.09 -21.75 -5.45
C ALA A 133 5.24 -20.58 -6.44
N GLY A 134 4.13 -20.07 -6.94
CA GLY A 134 4.13 -18.79 -7.67
C GLY A 134 4.54 -17.67 -6.72
N ILE A 135 5.64 -16.98 -7.02
CA ILE A 135 6.20 -15.93 -6.16
C ILE A 135 5.93 -14.57 -6.79
N LEU A 136 5.26 -13.69 -6.05
CA LEU A 136 5.11 -12.28 -6.37
C LEU A 136 6.21 -11.49 -5.65
N THR A 137 6.94 -10.65 -6.38
CA THR A 137 7.92 -9.74 -5.77
C THR A 137 7.29 -8.37 -5.58
N ILE A 138 7.30 -7.83 -4.35
CA ILE A 138 6.82 -6.48 -4.08
C ILE A 138 8.02 -5.61 -3.71
N THR A 139 8.25 -4.56 -4.50
CA THR A 139 9.27 -3.55 -4.24
C THR A 139 8.59 -2.27 -3.73
N THR A 140 9.16 -1.67 -2.69
CA THR A 140 8.65 -0.43 -2.09
C THR A 140 9.73 0.63 -2.05
N ASN A 141 9.33 1.90 -2.11
CA ASN A 141 10.25 3.02 -1.89
C ASN A 141 10.17 3.48 -0.43
N ASP A 142 10.97 2.85 0.45
CA ASP A 142 11.00 3.14 1.88
C ASP A 142 11.68 4.48 2.21
N SER A 143 12.41 5.07 1.25
CA SER A 143 13.12 6.33 1.46
C SER A 143 12.18 7.54 1.57
N THR A 144 10.95 7.41 1.08
CA THR A 144 10.01 8.52 0.98
C THR A 144 8.93 8.49 2.06
N ASN A 145 8.51 7.31 2.55
CA ASN A 145 7.48 7.22 3.59
C ASN A 145 7.45 5.85 4.30
N LEU A 146 7.88 5.83 5.57
CA LEU A 146 7.87 4.63 6.43
C LEU A 146 6.46 4.03 6.64
N VAL A 147 5.42 4.85 6.53
CA VAL A 147 4.02 4.39 6.71
C VAL A 147 3.59 3.56 5.51
N VAL A 148 3.93 3.99 4.30
CA VAL A 148 3.60 3.27 3.06
C VAL A 148 4.33 1.93 3.00
N GLY A 149 5.60 1.87 3.43
CA GLY A 149 6.37 0.63 3.50
C GLY A 149 5.72 -0.42 4.41
N ASN A 150 5.22 -0.01 5.57
CA ASN A 150 4.51 -0.91 6.49
C ASN A 150 3.18 -1.42 5.93
N ILE A 151 2.47 -0.58 5.18
CA ILE A 151 1.19 -0.96 4.55
C ILE A 151 1.43 -1.92 3.40
N ALA A 152 2.43 -1.66 2.57
CA ALA A 152 2.82 -2.57 1.49
C ALA A 152 3.22 -3.95 2.02
N ALA A 153 3.92 -4.02 3.15
CA ALA A 153 4.26 -5.28 3.82
C ALA A 153 3.01 -6.04 4.30
N ASN A 154 2.00 -5.32 4.80
CA ASN A 154 0.74 -5.93 5.22
C ASN A 154 -0.07 -6.46 4.02
N VAL A 155 -0.14 -5.71 2.92
CA VAL A 155 -0.79 -6.15 1.67
C VAL A 155 -0.08 -7.37 1.08
N ALA A 156 1.27 -7.39 1.09
CA ALA A 156 2.04 -8.55 0.66
C ALA A 156 1.73 -9.80 1.50
N ALA A 157 1.55 -9.63 2.82
CA ALA A 157 1.17 -10.71 3.71
C ALA A 157 -0.26 -11.21 3.44
N GLU A 158 -1.17 -10.32 3.12
CA GLU A 158 -2.58 -10.64 2.85
C GLU A 158 -2.75 -11.36 1.49
N VAL A 159 -2.09 -10.88 0.45
CA VAL A 159 -2.02 -11.56 -0.86
C VAL A 159 -1.40 -12.96 -0.72
N SER A 160 -0.33 -13.09 0.07
CA SER A 160 0.32 -14.40 0.32
C SER A 160 -0.58 -15.36 1.11
N ALA A 161 -1.49 -14.84 1.94
CA ALA A 161 -2.43 -15.65 2.71
C ALA A 161 -3.64 -16.08 1.88
N GLY A 162 -4.08 -15.26 0.92
CA GLY A 162 -5.18 -15.56 0.01
C GLY A 162 -4.86 -16.60 -1.07
N LEU A 163 -3.56 -16.83 -1.36
CA LEU A 163 -3.08 -17.81 -2.32
C LEU A 163 -2.85 -19.21 -1.71
N ARG A 164 -3.25 -19.45 -0.46
CA ARG A 164 -3.22 -20.76 0.21
C ARG A 164 -4.63 -21.31 0.25
#